data_d65fe2480f967aed8cc74a5ebf973cd9
#
_entry.id   d65fe2480f967aed8cc74a5ebf973cd9
#
_cell.length_a   1.000
_cell.length_b   1.000
_cell.length_c   1.000
_cell.angle_alpha   90.00
_cell.angle_beta   90.00
_cell.angle_gamma   90.00
#
_symmetry.space_group_name_H-M   'P 1'
#
loop_
_entity.id
_entity.type
_entity.pdbx_description
1 polymer ?
#
loop_
_entity_poly.entity_id
_entity_poly.type
_entity_poly.pdbx_seq_one_letter_code
_entity_poly.pdbx_strand_id
1 'polypeptide(L)'
;RGLGDVYKRQLKRGQAFFCWFGCPIFAETFDTMHNPLQVLKHYWGYDGFRPGQAEVIDSILSGHDTLALMPTGGGKSITFQVPALANPGICLVVSPLVALMKDQVKNLQKRGILSAFISSEMPHWEILQQLDNCILGDYKFLYISPERISSELFQEKLKTLSRKVNLLVVDEAHCISQWGNDFRRDYRLIADIRDVIPHVQVIAVTASATAAVVADICEQLHFRKGYRIFKTSFERKNLSFVVRKTDNKLKEICHILSAVPGSAVIYSRTRKGVEEYAGKLRAAGISAEYFHAGLDPVLKTERQADWVKGFTRVLVATNAFGMGIDKGDVRVVIHTEFPDSMEAYYQEAGRAGRDGKRAYAVALLGPQDITDIKRRPSNAFPTIEYIKRVYEALCNRFQIAEGDGEGVSVYLDEPEFLRDWHFDKGRLRSSLEILSLSNYLTFEPYPNSQPYLRYDQPRWMMDRFLSDDSPAAKVAVEVLRNYEGLFSTGVFVSVDMLARKTGLEAREVAKVLGYLRNVGFYYVPPRKEPRITFKMIRVPLDRLVITTASYENRLVAFKMRIEKVVEYLETHGCRQEFISEYFGMEGARCGCCDNCLQKR
;
A
#
# COMPACT_ATOMS: atom_id res chain seq x y z
N ARG A 1 20.14 -40.63 -20.94
CA ARG A 1 21.49 -40.15 -20.57
C ARG A 1 21.59 -38.66 -21.01
N GLY A 2 21.32 -37.70 -20.15
CA GLY A 2 21.41 -36.28 -20.51
C GLY A 2 21.03 -35.28 -19.41
N LEU A 3 20.20 -35.64 -18.46
CA LEU A 3 19.71 -34.71 -17.40
C LEU A 3 20.56 -34.73 -16.10
N GLY A 4 21.32 -35.81 -15.87
CA GLY A 4 22.17 -35.96 -14.68
C GLY A 4 23.45 -35.11 -14.71
N ASP A 5 23.96 -34.77 -15.87
CA ASP A 5 25.23 -34.02 -16.03
C ASP A 5 25.07 -32.50 -15.91
N VAL A 6 23.89 -31.98 -16.21
CA VAL A 6 23.58 -30.55 -16.02
C VAL A 6 23.46 -30.22 -14.55
N TYR A 7 22.86 -31.11 -13.76
CA TYR A 7 22.71 -30.94 -12.30
C TYR A 7 24.06 -31.02 -11.57
N LYS A 8 24.95 -31.92 -12.00
CA LYS A 8 26.30 -32.02 -11.43
C LYS A 8 27.22 -30.85 -11.80
N ARG A 9 27.01 -30.18 -12.96
CA ARG A 9 27.76 -28.98 -13.33
C ARG A 9 27.29 -27.72 -12.58
N GLN A 10 26.02 -27.64 -12.22
CA GLN A 10 25.51 -26.53 -11.39
C GLN A 10 25.99 -26.62 -9.94
N LEU A 11 26.04 -27.83 -9.36
CA LEU A 11 26.59 -28.05 -8.02
C LEU A 11 28.11 -27.77 -7.94
N LYS A 12 28.88 -28.08 -8.99
CA LYS A 12 30.31 -27.73 -9.03
C LYS A 12 30.57 -26.23 -9.24
N ARG A 13 29.68 -25.48 -9.90
CA ARG A 13 29.79 -24.02 -10.01
C ARG A 13 29.39 -23.29 -8.73
N GLY A 14 28.47 -23.83 -7.94
CA GLY A 14 28.11 -23.31 -6.62
C GLY A 14 29.25 -23.45 -5.59
N GLN A 15 30.04 -24.52 -5.66
CA GLN A 15 31.18 -24.73 -4.76
C GLN A 15 32.43 -23.90 -5.15
N ALA A 16 32.58 -23.46 -6.39
CA ALA A 16 33.72 -22.64 -6.81
C ALA A 16 33.57 -21.14 -6.45
N PHE A 17 32.38 -20.67 -6.08
CA PHE A 17 32.16 -19.29 -5.62
C PHE A 17 32.37 -19.12 -4.09
N PHE A 18 32.51 -20.22 -3.34
CA PHE A 18 32.70 -20.19 -1.87
C PHE A 18 34.16 -20.12 -1.42
N CYS A 19 35.12 -20.20 -2.34
CA CYS A 19 36.56 -20.28 -1.96
C CYS A 19 37.37 -18.98 -2.14
N TRP A 20 36.77 -17.82 -2.38
CA TRP A 20 37.57 -16.59 -2.59
C TRP A 20 37.34 -15.44 -1.63
N PHE A 21 36.62 -15.65 -0.51
CA PHE A 21 36.63 -14.74 0.62
C PHE A 21 36.91 -15.48 1.93
N GLY A 22 38.11 -16.07 1.97
CA GLY A 22 38.71 -16.56 3.21
C GLY A 22 39.25 -15.37 4.03
N CYS A 23 38.36 -14.63 4.67
CA CYS A 23 38.71 -13.73 5.77
C CYS A 23 38.13 -14.30 7.07
N PRO A 24 38.94 -14.81 8.02
CA PRO A 24 38.46 -15.46 9.23
C PRO A 24 37.78 -14.51 10.25
N ILE A 25 37.65 -13.23 9.90
CA ILE A 25 37.11 -12.19 10.81
C ILE A 25 35.59 -12.12 10.82
N PHE A 26 34.87 -12.76 9.85
CA PHE A 26 33.40 -12.67 9.78
C PHE A 26 32.62 -13.82 10.42
N ALA A 27 33.28 -14.90 10.83
CA ALA A 27 32.62 -16.06 11.42
C ALA A 27 32.40 -15.97 12.95
N GLU A 28 33.11 -15.10 13.65
CA GLU A 28 33.04 -15.03 15.12
C GLU A 28 32.06 -13.99 15.68
N THR A 29 31.42 -13.17 14.87
CA THR A 29 30.57 -12.06 15.36
C THR A 29 29.07 -12.37 15.41
N PHE A 30 28.61 -13.53 14.90
CA PHE A 30 27.17 -13.84 14.86
C PHE A 30 26.59 -14.42 16.16
N ASP A 31 27.42 -14.86 17.09
CA ASP A 31 26.95 -15.66 18.25
C ASP A 31 26.77 -14.88 19.56
N THR A 32 26.95 -13.54 19.61
CA THR A 32 26.95 -12.81 20.88
C THR A 32 26.25 -11.45 20.91
N MET A 33 25.48 -11.03 19.86
CA MET A 33 24.79 -9.75 19.93
C MET A 33 23.40 -9.86 20.55
N HIS A 34 23.29 -10.22 21.82
CA HIS A 34 22.03 -10.18 22.57
C HIS A 34 21.66 -8.77 23.07
N ASN A 35 22.58 -7.80 23.00
CA ASN A 35 22.33 -6.44 23.46
C ASN A 35 21.74 -5.56 22.34
N PRO A 36 20.50 -5.06 22.50
CA PRO A 36 19.83 -4.25 21.48
C PRO A 36 20.60 -2.99 21.05
N LEU A 37 21.32 -2.36 21.98
CA LEU A 37 22.11 -1.16 21.68
C LEU A 37 23.33 -1.50 20.80
N GLN A 38 23.96 -2.66 21.02
CA GLN A 38 25.06 -3.13 20.16
C GLN A 38 24.55 -3.45 18.74
N VAL A 39 23.37 -4.11 18.62
CA VAL A 39 22.70 -4.35 17.34
C VAL A 39 22.43 -3.03 16.62
N LEU A 40 21.87 -2.03 17.32
CA LEU A 40 21.61 -0.70 16.77
C LEU A 40 22.89 -0.04 16.24
N LYS A 41 23.95 -0.06 17.04
CA LYS A 41 25.24 0.55 16.68
C LYS A 41 25.90 -0.16 15.50
N HIS A 42 25.86 -1.49 15.48
CA HIS A 42 26.50 -2.30 14.43
C HIS A 42 25.83 -2.11 13.06
N TYR A 43 24.48 -2.20 12.98
CA TYR A 43 23.78 -2.18 11.71
C TYR A 43 23.36 -0.79 11.23
N TRP A 44 23.13 0.17 12.16
CA TRP A 44 22.66 1.52 11.83
C TRP A 44 23.65 2.63 12.16
N GLY A 45 24.68 2.35 12.96
CA GLY A 45 25.68 3.35 13.37
C GLY A 45 25.16 4.37 14.37
N TYR A 46 24.04 4.09 15.05
CA TYR A 46 23.46 4.99 16.04
C TYR A 46 23.97 4.63 17.44
N ASP A 47 24.36 5.63 18.25
CA ASP A 47 24.85 5.44 19.60
C ASP A 47 23.76 5.32 20.67
N GLY A 48 22.49 5.59 20.31
CA GLY A 48 21.35 5.51 21.22
C GLY A 48 19.99 5.45 20.54
N PHE A 49 19.02 4.96 21.26
CA PHE A 49 17.62 4.92 20.83
C PHE A 49 16.97 6.31 20.91
N ARG A 50 16.03 6.57 20.02
CA ARG A 50 15.14 7.73 20.14
C ARG A 50 14.14 7.53 21.28
N PRO A 51 13.56 8.60 21.84
CA PRO A 51 12.53 8.49 22.89
C PRO A 51 11.42 7.52 22.52
N GLY A 52 11.08 6.60 23.41
CA GLY A 52 10.05 5.58 23.23
C GLY A 52 10.50 4.31 22.51
N GLN A 53 11.67 4.28 21.85
CA GLN A 53 12.14 3.09 21.15
C GLN A 53 12.65 2.01 22.11
N ALA A 54 13.42 2.40 23.13
CA ALA A 54 13.99 1.47 24.09
C ALA A 54 12.90 0.71 24.85
N GLU A 55 11.89 1.41 25.33
CA GLU A 55 10.77 0.84 26.09
C GLU A 55 9.97 -0.17 25.27
N VAL A 56 9.75 0.12 23.97
CA VAL A 56 9.08 -0.81 23.04
C VAL A 56 9.94 -2.07 22.84
N ILE A 57 11.26 -1.90 22.61
CA ILE A 57 12.20 -3.00 22.40
C ILE A 57 12.26 -3.89 23.65
N ASP A 58 12.39 -3.29 24.84
CA ASP A 58 12.42 -4.01 26.10
C ASP A 58 11.13 -4.80 26.38
N SER A 59 9.98 -4.23 26.00
CA SER A 59 8.70 -4.92 26.10
C SER A 59 8.65 -6.19 25.27
N ILE A 60 9.13 -6.13 24.03
CA ILE A 60 9.19 -7.28 23.10
C ILE A 60 10.15 -8.34 23.64
N LEU A 61 11.35 -7.94 24.03
CA LEU A 61 12.36 -8.86 24.56
C LEU A 61 11.96 -9.49 25.90
N SER A 62 11.09 -8.81 26.65
CA SER A 62 10.46 -9.35 27.88
C SER A 62 9.28 -10.29 27.59
N GLY A 63 8.95 -10.58 26.32
CA GLY A 63 7.92 -11.55 25.93
C GLY A 63 6.49 -11.00 25.89
N HIS A 64 6.30 -9.67 25.92
CA HIS A 64 4.98 -9.06 25.86
C HIS A 64 4.54 -8.78 24.42
N ASP A 65 3.28 -9.04 24.11
CA ASP A 65 2.65 -8.47 22.92
C ASP A 65 2.61 -6.94 23.09
N THR A 66 2.94 -6.22 22.03
CA THR A 66 3.22 -4.78 22.14
C THR A 66 2.56 -3.99 21.03
N LEU A 67 1.86 -2.92 21.38
CA LEU A 67 1.39 -1.91 20.44
C LEU A 67 2.21 -0.64 20.57
N ALA A 68 2.84 -0.19 19.48
CA ALA A 68 3.63 1.03 19.44
C ALA A 68 2.96 2.08 18.52
N LEU A 69 2.45 3.15 19.14
CA LEU A 69 1.98 4.35 18.44
C LEU A 69 3.14 5.33 18.36
N MET A 70 3.69 5.47 17.17
CA MET A 70 4.86 6.33 16.92
C MET A 70 4.63 7.19 15.69
N PRO A 71 4.93 8.49 15.73
CA PRO A 71 4.70 9.39 14.59
C PRO A 71 5.48 8.97 13.35
N THR A 72 5.09 9.47 12.19
CA THR A 72 5.82 9.32 10.95
C THR A 72 7.23 9.90 11.10
N GLY A 73 8.27 9.14 10.73
CA GLY A 73 9.66 9.53 10.95
C GLY A 73 10.19 9.27 12.37
N GLY A 74 9.38 8.72 13.27
CA GLY A 74 9.79 8.34 14.64
C GLY A 74 10.70 7.11 14.73
N GLY A 75 10.99 6.45 13.60
CA GLY A 75 11.85 5.27 13.57
C GLY A 75 11.15 3.98 13.97
N LYS A 76 9.86 3.82 13.62
CA LYS A 76 9.05 2.60 13.88
C LYS A 76 9.78 1.29 13.52
N SER A 77 10.46 1.26 12.36
CA SER A 77 11.13 0.03 11.90
C SER A 77 12.21 -0.45 12.87
N ILE A 78 12.93 0.46 13.53
CA ILE A 78 13.97 0.11 14.52
C ILE A 78 13.39 -0.66 15.70
N THR A 79 12.15 -0.35 16.11
CA THR A 79 11.52 -0.97 17.29
C THR A 79 11.24 -2.46 17.13
N PHE A 80 11.16 -2.96 15.89
CA PHE A 80 11.02 -4.40 15.64
C PHE A 80 12.26 -5.02 14.97
N GLN A 81 13.01 -4.24 14.18
CA GLN A 81 14.21 -4.77 13.51
C GLN A 81 15.32 -5.10 14.51
N VAL A 82 15.53 -4.25 15.50
CA VAL A 82 16.55 -4.48 16.53
C VAL A 82 16.26 -5.72 17.39
N PRO A 83 15.07 -5.89 18.01
CA PRO A 83 14.81 -7.09 18.81
C PRO A 83 14.75 -8.36 17.97
N ALA A 84 14.32 -8.30 16.71
CA ALA A 84 14.35 -9.44 15.80
C ALA A 84 15.78 -9.91 15.48
N LEU A 85 16.75 -8.99 15.41
CA LEU A 85 18.18 -9.31 15.21
C LEU A 85 18.88 -9.74 16.48
N ALA A 86 18.43 -9.28 17.64
CA ALA A 86 18.96 -9.69 18.94
C ALA A 86 18.59 -11.14 19.31
N ASN A 87 17.55 -11.69 18.68
CA ASN A 87 17.09 -13.06 18.89
C ASN A 87 17.39 -13.96 17.67
N PRO A 88 17.69 -15.25 17.87
CA PRO A 88 17.83 -16.20 16.77
C PRO A 88 16.48 -16.40 16.07
N GLY A 89 16.53 -16.70 14.75
CA GLY A 89 15.35 -16.99 13.95
C GLY A 89 15.00 -15.90 12.93
N ILE A 90 13.77 -15.91 12.46
CA ILE A 90 13.24 -15.03 11.40
C ILE A 90 12.06 -14.20 11.92
N CYS A 91 12.05 -12.93 11.60
CA CYS A 91 10.95 -12.02 11.85
C CYS A 91 9.98 -12.03 10.66
N LEU A 92 8.72 -12.33 10.93
CA LEU A 92 7.64 -12.25 9.93
C LEU A 92 6.98 -10.88 10.03
N VAL A 93 7.02 -10.09 8.94
CA VAL A 93 6.48 -8.73 8.90
C VAL A 93 5.32 -8.66 7.90
N VAL A 94 4.11 -8.41 8.40
CA VAL A 94 2.95 -8.13 7.55
C VAL A 94 2.87 -6.64 7.29
N SER A 95 2.91 -6.24 6.01
CA SER A 95 2.87 -4.82 5.61
C SER A 95 1.96 -4.63 4.39
N PRO A 96 1.16 -3.53 4.33
CA PRO A 96 0.12 -3.37 3.31
C PRO A 96 0.64 -2.91 1.95
N LEU A 97 1.92 -2.59 1.84
CA LEU A 97 2.48 -1.90 0.69
C LEU A 97 3.71 -2.60 0.13
N VAL A 98 3.56 -3.14 -1.07
CA VAL A 98 4.63 -3.81 -1.80
C VAL A 98 5.86 -2.91 -2.00
N ALA A 99 5.67 -1.64 -2.35
CA ALA A 99 6.76 -0.68 -2.52
C ALA A 99 7.57 -0.49 -1.23
N LEU A 100 6.88 -0.34 -0.08
CA LEU A 100 7.52 -0.21 1.22
C LEU A 100 8.29 -1.48 1.60
N MET A 101 7.71 -2.66 1.37
CA MET A 101 8.39 -3.94 1.62
C MET A 101 9.68 -4.05 0.80
N LYS A 102 9.62 -3.72 -0.51
CA LYS A 102 10.79 -3.70 -1.41
C LYS A 102 11.89 -2.76 -0.88
N ASP A 103 11.53 -1.56 -0.45
CA ASP A 103 12.47 -0.58 0.09
C ASP A 103 13.07 -1.03 1.43
N GLN A 104 12.27 -1.58 2.34
CA GLN A 104 12.74 -2.13 3.63
C GLN A 104 13.72 -3.28 3.42
N VAL A 105 13.36 -4.26 2.57
CA VAL A 105 14.22 -5.41 2.24
C VAL A 105 15.53 -4.94 1.60
N LYS A 106 15.48 -4.04 0.62
CA LYS A 106 16.68 -3.47 0.00
C LYS A 106 17.58 -2.74 1.01
N ASN A 107 17.00 -2.02 1.96
CA ASN A 107 17.74 -1.32 3.00
C ASN A 107 18.39 -2.27 4.03
N LEU A 108 17.73 -3.38 4.36
CA LEU A 108 18.29 -4.44 5.20
C LEU A 108 19.44 -5.18 4.49
N GLN A 109 19.23 -5.56 3.23
CA GLN A 109 20.26 -6.22 2.41
C GLN A 109 21.52 -5.37 2.24
N LYS A 110 21.39 -4.04 2.09
CA LYS A 110 22.53 -3.11 2.05
C LYS A 110 23.34 -3.12 3.35
N ARG A 111 22.75 -3.53 4.46
CA ARG A 111 23.42 -3.69 5.78
C ARG A 111 23.94 -5.10 6.02
N GLY A 112 23.90 -5.97 5.01
CA GLY A 112 24.31 -7.36 5.12
C GLY A 112 23.29 -8.27 5.81
N ILE A 113 22.04 -7.82 6.00
CA ILE A 113 20.98 -8.58 6.66
C ILE A 113 20.16 -9.32 5.61
N LEU A 114 20.20 -10.66 5.60
CA LEU A 114 19.42 -11.48 4.69
C LEU A 114 17.92 -11.27 4.96
N SER A 115 17.23 -10.80 3.93
CA SER A 115 15.82 -10.43 4.01
C SER A 115 15.12 -10.72 2.69
N ALA A 116 13.88 -11.17 2.77
CA ALA A 116 13.04 -11.49 1.63
C ALA A 116 11.67 -10.78 1.73
N PHE A 117 10.95 -10.71 0.62
CA PHE A 117 9.53 -10.32 0.62
C PHE A 117 8.75 -11.20 -0.35
N ILE A 118 7.47 -11.39 -0.06
CA ILE A 118 6.50 -12.02 -0.95
C ILE A 118 5.25 -11.15 -1.08
N SER A 119 4.76 -10.99 -2.31
CA SER A 119 3.60 -10.15 -2.60
C SER A 119 2.65 -10.79 -3.59
N SER A 120 1.47 -10.20 -3.76
CA SER A 120 0.48 -10.65 -4.74
C SER A 120 0.93 -10.47 -6.20
N GLU A 121 1.92 -9.60 -6.44
CA GLU A 121 2.45 -9.32 -7.78
C GLU A 121 3.49 -10.34 -8.26
N MET A 122 4.00 -11.20 -7.35
CA MET A 122 5.07 -12.16 -7.65
C MET A 122 4.50 -13.45 -8.26
N PRO A 123 5.21 -14.03 -9.25
CA PRO A 123 4.84 -15.33 -9.79
C PRO A 123 5.03 -16.45 -8.74
N HIS A 124 4.26 -17.54 -8.89
CA HIS A 124 4.21 -18.63 -7.91
C HIS A 124 5.59 -19.25 -7.63
N TRP A 125 6.40 -19.47 -8.67
CA TRP A 125 7.74 -20.06 -8.52
C TRP A 125 8.69 -19.18 -7.71
N GLU A 126 8.61 -17.86 -7.88
CA GLU A 126 9.45 -16.90 -7.13
C GLU A 126 9.05 -16.89 -5.65
N ILE A 127 7.73 -16.94 -5.36
CA ILE A 127 7.22 -17.05 -3.98
C ILE A 127 7.74 -18.33 -3.33
N LEU A 128 7.64 -19.47 -4.02
CA LEU A 128 8.13 -20.75 -3.54
C LEU A 128 9.63 -20.69 -3.22
N GLN A 129 10.43 -20.12 -4.15
CA GLN A 129 11.86 -19.95 -3.97
C GLN A 129 12.19 -19.07 -2.75
N GLN A 130 11.49 -17.94 -2.57
CA GLN A 130 11.71 -17.07 -1.42
C GLN A 130 11.36 -17.75 -0.10
N LEU A 131 10.27 -18.50 -0.05
CA LEU A 131 9.87 -19.26 1.14
C LEU A 131 10.87 -20.38 1.46
N ASP A 132 11.32 -21.13 0.46
CA ASP A 132 12.32 -22.18 0.65
C ASP A 132 13.67 -21.59 1.10
N ASN A 133 14.08 -20.46 0.55
CA ASN A 133 15.27 -19.73 1.01
C ASN A 133 15.15 -19.32 2.49
N CYS A 134 13.98 -18.85 2.93
CA CYS A 134 13.75 -18.52 4.34
C CYS A 134 13.73 -19.76 5.26
N ILE A 135 13.25 -20.90 4.78
CA ILE A 135 13.23 -22.16 5.53
C ILE A 135 14.64 -22.75 5.67
N LEU A 136 15.42 -22.76 4.59
CA LEU A 136 16.71 -23.43 4.52
C LEU A 136 17.88 -22.52 4.90
N GLY A 137 17.78 -21.22 4.67
CA GLY A 137 18.84 -20.23 4.92
C GLY A 137 18.69 -19.49 6.24
N ASP A 138 19.64 -18.54 6.48
CA ASP A 138 19.72 -17.71 7.67
C ASP A 138 19.05 -16.34 7.47
N TYR A 139 17.88 -16.33 6.84
CA TYR A 139 17.10 -15.12 6.64
C TYR A 139 16.59 -14.59 7.99
N LYS A 140 16.72 -13.26 8.17
CA LYS A 140 16.31 -12.56 9.40
C LYS A 140 14.94 -11.89 9.28
N PHE A 141 14.51 -11.56 8.07
CA PHE A 141 13.21 -10.93 7.83
C PHE A 141 12.52 -11.54 6.60
N LEU A 142 11.23 -11.84 6.76
CA LEU A 142 10.32 -12.14 5.67
C LEU A 142 9.16 -11.13 5.71
N TYR A 143 9.10 -10.25 4.72
CA TYR A 143 7.98 -9.32 4.54
C TYR A 143 6.90 -9.97 3.67
N ILE A 144 5.65 -9.84 4.08
CA ILE A 144 4.50 -10.46 3.41
C ILE A 144 3.36 -9.45 3.24
N SER A 145 2.75 -9.43 2.05
CA SER A 145 1.51 -8.70 1.86
C SER A 145 0.32 -9.47 2.46
N PRO A 146 -0.67 -8.79 3.07
CA PRO A 146 -1.77 -9.44 3.79
C PRO A 146 -2.58 -10.40 2.91
N GLU A 147 -2.73 -10.11 1.61
CA GLU A 147 -3.45 -10.96 0.66
C GLU A 147 -2.81 -12.35 0.47
N ARG A 148 -1.54 -12.49 0.82
CA ARG A 148 -0.81 -13.77 0.75
C ARG A 148 -1.06 -14.69 1.93
N ILE A 149 -1.57 -14.16 3.03
CA ILE A 149 -1.84 -14.94 4.25
C ILE A 149 -2.81 -16.10 3.96
N SER A 150 -3.84 -15.86 3.15
CA SER A 150 -4.85 -16.88 2.79
C SER A 150 -4.39 -17.90 1.73
N SER A 151 -3.20 -17.72 1.11
CA SER A 151 -2.76 -18.66 0.08
C SER A 151 -2.34 -20.00 0.68
N GLU A 152 -2.82 -21.10 0.09
CA GLU A 152 -2.52 -22.47 0.53
C GLU A 152 -1.01 -22.72 0.62
N LEU A 153 -0.26 -22.28 -0.39
CA LEU A 153 1.21 -22.37 -0.41
C LEU A 153 1.85 -21.72 0.83
N PHE A 154 1.43 -20.50 1.17
CA PHE A 154 1.99 -19.82 2.33
C PHE A 154 1.62 -20.53 3.62
N GLN A 155 0.37 -20.96 3.78
CA GLN A 155 -0.11 -21.68 4.97
C GLN A 155 0.64 -23.00 5.18
N GLU A 156 0.91 -23.75 4.11
CA GLU A 156 1.70 -24.99 4.17
C GLU A 156 3.15 -24.69 4.60
N LYS A 157 3.81 -23.74 3.94
CA LYS A 157 5.20 -23.37 4.25
C LYS A 157 5.35 -22.72 5.63
N LEU A 158 4.34 -21.99 6.11
CA LEU A 158 4.32 -21.38 7.43
C LEU A 158 4.42 -22.44 8.54
N LYS A 159 3.79 -23.60 8.39
CA LYS A 159 3.91 -24.72 9.37
C LYS A 159 5.36 -25.18 9.54
N THR A 160 6.12 -25.20 8.46
CA THR A 160 7.56 -25.54 8.52
C THR A 160 8.39 -24.38 9.08
N LEU A 161 8.08 -23.14 8.66
CA LEU A 161 8.78 -21.94 9.08
C LEU A 161 8.49 -21.58 10.55
N SER A 162 7.36 -22.01 11.11
CA SER A 162 6.85 -21.67 12.44
C SER A 162 7.88 -21.84 13.54
N ARG A 163 8.72 -22.88 13.48
CA ARG A 163 9.77 -23.18 14.45
C ARG A 163 10.92 -22.16 14.45
N LYS A 164 11.09 -21.44 13.35
CA LYS A 164 12.13 -20.40 13.21
C LYS A 164 11.61 -18.99 13.47
N VAL A 165 10.27 -18.79 13.51
CA VAL A 165 9.71 -17.44 13.70
C VAL A 165 9.97 -16.97 15.12
N ASN A 166 10.69 -15.83 15.26
CA ASN A 166 11.02 -15.22 16.54
C ASN A 166 10.14 -14.01 16.89
N LEU A 167 9.51 -13.36 15.88
CA LEU A 167 8.68 -12.18 16.06
C LEU A 167 7.67 -12.07 14.92
N LEU A 168 6.42 -11.74 15.25
CA LEU A 168 5.39 -11.34 14.29
C LEU A 168 5.17 -9.82 14.37
N VAL A 169 5.36 -9.14 13.25
CA VAL A 169 5.20 -7.69 13.13
C VAL A 169 3.99 -7.38 12.27
N VAL A 170 3.14 -6.49 12.75
CA VAL A 170 2.01 -5.93 12.01
C VAL A 170 2.28 -4.45 11.76
N ASP A 171 2.81 -4.15 10.58
CA ASP A 171 3.07 -2.77 10.16
C ASP A 171 1.78 -2.12 9.67
N GLU A 172 1.66 -0.79 9.89
CA GLU A 172 0.45 -0.01 9.64
C GLU A 172 -0.80 -0.69 10.23
N ALA A 173 -0.71 -1.13 11.50
CA ALA A 173 -1.70 -1.95 12.18
C ALA A 173 -3.11 -1.34 12.22
N HIS A 174 -3.24 -0.02 12.01
CA HIS A 174 -4.55 0.64 11.89
C HIS A 174 -5.42 0.08 10.74
N CYS A 175 -4.79 -0.59 9.75
CA CYS A 175 -5.50 -1.25 8.64
C CYS A 175 -6.39 -2.42 9.09
N ILE A 176 -6.20 -2.98 10.28
CA ILE A 176 -7.05 -4.07 10.79
C ILE A 176 -8.41 -3.57 11.27
N SER A 177 -8.48 -2.30 11.67
CA SER A 177 -9.66 -1.73 12.32
C SER A 177 -10.66 -1.18 11.32
N GLN A 178 -11.93 -1.57 11.47
CA GLN A 178 -13.04 -0.98 10.70
C GLN A 178 -13.29 0.49 11.06
N TRP A 179 -12.87 0.90 12.23
CA TRP A 179 -12.94 2.29 12.69
C TRP A 179 -11.80 3.14 12.16
N GLY A 180 -10.76 2.49 11.59
CA GLY A 180 -9.60 3.12 10.99
C GLY A 180 -9.89 3.80 9.66
N ASN A 181 -8.93 4.59 9.21
CA ASN A 181 -9.02 5.34 7.95
C ASN A 181 -8.79 4.47 6.70
N ASP A 182 -7.98 3.41 6.81
CA ASP A 182 -7.58 2.51 5.72
C ASP A 182 -7.83 1.04 6.10
N PHE A 183 -9.10 0.68 6.28
CA PHE A 183 -9.47 -0.69 6.63
C PHE A 183 -9.22 -1.65 5.48
N ARG A 184 -8.49 -2.75 5.77
CA ARG A 184 -8.21 -3.85 4.84
C ARG A 184 -8.67 -5.19 5.42
N ARG A 185 -9.58 -5.85 4.73
CA ARG A 185 -10.15 -7.14 5.17
C ARG A 185 -9.07 -8.19 5.47
N ASP A 186 -8.06 -8.27 4.61
CA ASP A 186 -7.02 -9.29 4.70
C ASP A 186 -6.13 -9.16 5.95
N TYR A 187 -6.13 -7.97 6.60
CA TYR A 187 -5.45 -7.79 7.90
C TYR A 187 -6.07 -8.61 9.02
N ARG A 188 -7.35 -8.98 8.94
CA ARG A 188 -7.98 -9.86 9.93
C ARG A 188 -7.44 -11.27 9.90
N LEU A 189 -6.93 -11.72 8.74
CA LEU A 189 -6.31 -13.03 8.59
C LEU A 189 -4.95 -13.14 9.32
N ILE A 190 -4.41 -12.02 9.83
CA ILE A 190 -3.19 -12.04 10.65
C ILE A 190 -3.41 -12.82 11.95
N ALA A 191 -4.62 -12.81 12.49
CA ALA A 191 -4.96 -13.62 13.65
C ALA A 191 -4.76 -15.13 13.39
N ASP A 192 -5.07 -15.61 12.17
CA ASP A 192 -4.90 -17.02 11.77
C ASP A 192 -3.42 -17.44 11.76
N ILE A 193 -2.50 -16.51 11.45
CA ILE A 193 -1.05 -16.78 11.58
C ILE A 193 -0.70 -17.08 13.03
N ARG A 194 -1.30 -16.37 13.97
CA ARG A 194 -1.02 -16.53 15.39
C ARG A 194 -1.41 -17.90 15.91
N ASP A 195 -2.46 -18.52 15.35
CA ASP A 195 -2.86 -19.88 15.71
C ASP A 195 -1.79 -20.91 15.32
N VAL A 196 -1.02 -20.64 14.26
CA VAL A 196 0.10 -21.50 13.83
C VAL A 196 1.38 -21.23 14.64
N ILE A 197 1.57 -20.00 15.14
CA ILE A 197 2.75 -19.58 15.92
C ILE A 197 2.36 -19.00 17.30
N PRO A 198 1.63 -19.72 18.16
CA PRO A 198 1.06 -19.18 19.41
C PRO A 198 2.11 -18.75 20.43
N HIS A 199 3.34 -19.23 20.32
CA HIS A 199 4.47 -18.90 21.19
C HIS A 199 5.15 -17.56 20.85
N VAL A 200 4.94 -17.02 19.65
CA VAL A 200 5.62 -15.83 19.16
C VAL A 200 4.97 -14.55 19.68
N GLN A 201 5.78 -13.56 20.04
CA GLN A 201 5.31 -12.22 20.39
C GLN A 201 4.81 -11.49 19.14
N VAL A 202 3.78 -10.66 19.34
CA VAL A 202 3.27 -9.78 18.31
C VAL A 202 3.60 -8.33 18.63
N ILE A 203 4.20 -7.64 17.69
CA ILE A 203 4.28 -6.19 17.74
C ILE A 203 3.42 -5.58 16.62
N ALA A 204 2.50 -4.71 17.01
CA ALA A 204 1.74 -3.86 16.10
C ALA A 204 2.31 -2.46 16.12
N VAL A 205 2.65 -1.91 14.94
CA VAL A 205 3.16 -0.55 14.82
C VAL A 205 2.25 0.29 13.92
N THR A 206 1.97 1.51 14.34
CA THR A 206 1.20 2.46 13.53
C THR A 206 1.59 3.90 13.85
N ALA A 207 1.38 4.81 12.88
CA ALA A 207 1.62 6.24 13.08
C ALA A 207 0.35 7.00 13.48
N SER A 208 -0.83 6.41 13.32
CA SER A 208 -2.11 7.12 13.46
C SER A 208 -3.19 6.17 13.92
N ALA A 209 -3.54 6.23 15.20
CA ALA A 209 -4.66 5.46 15.75
C ALA A 209 -5.30 6.23 16.92
N THR A 210 -6.61 6.36 16.90
CA THR A 210 -7.40 6.87 18.01
C THR A 210 -7.54 5.80 19.11
N ALA A 211 -8.04 6.15 20.29
CA ALA A 211 -8.21 5.20 21.38
C ALA A 211 -9.12 4.00 20.99
N ALA A 212 -10.16 4.24 20.21
CA ALA A 212 -11.04 3.19 19.70
C ALA A 212 -10.32 2.24 18.74
N VAL A 213 -9.50 2.78 17.82
CA VAL A 213 -8.68 1.99 16.89
C VAL A 213 -7.63 1.16 17.64
N VAL A 214 -7.03 1.73 18.68
CA VAL A 214 -6.06 1.02 19.55
C VAL A 214 -6.69 -0.20 20.22
N ALA A 215 -7.87 -0.05 20.80
CA ALA A 215 -8.59 -1.16 21.43
C ALA A 215 -8.93 -2.26 20.40
N ASP A 216 -9.45 -1.87 19.24
CA ASP A 216 -9.81 -2.80 18.17
C ASP A 216 -8.57 -3.55 17.60
N ILE A 217 -7.41 -2.89 17.44
CA ILE A 217 -6.16 -3.55 17.04
C ILE A 217 -5.80 -4.66 18.04
N CYS A 218 -5.82 -4.38 19.33
CA CYS A 218 -5.46 -5.36 20.37
C CYS A 218 -6.42 -6.55 20.37
N GLU A 219 -7.71 -6.30 20.18
CA GLU A 219 -8.74 -7.33 20.09
C GLU A 219 -8.58 -8.19 18.85
N GLN A 220 -8.51 -7.58 17.66
CA GLN A 220 -8.43 -8.30 16.37
C GLN A 220 -7.12 -9.09 16.21
N LEU A 221 -6.02 -8.65 16.83
CA LEU A 221 -4.75 -9.38 16.85
C LEU A 221 -4.66 -10.39 18.00
N HIS A 222 -5.72 -10.57 18.78
CA HIS A 222 -5.77 -11.49 19.92
C HIS A 222 -4.57 -11.31 20.86
N PHE A 223 -4.27 -10.07 21.27
CA PHE A 223 -3.14 -9.81 22.17
C PHE A 223 -3.30 -10.56 23.50
N ARG A 224 -2.21 -11.19 23.95
CA ARG A 224 -2.18 -11.96 25.19
C ARG A 224 -2.34 -11.04 26.41
N LYS A 225 -2.90 -11.56 27.50
CA LYS A 225 -3.00 -10.81 28.76
C LYS A 225 -1.63 -10.28 29.19
N GLY A 226 -1.59 -9.02 29.61
CA GLY A 226 -0.36 -8.33 29.96
C GLY A 226 0.37 -7.66 28.81
N TYR A 227 -0.28 -7.52 27.64
CA TYR A 227 0.24 -6.72 26.55
C TYR A 227 0.52 -5.26 26.97
N ARG A 228 1.42 -4.60 26.26
CA ARG A 228 1.81 -3.22 26.57
C ARG A 228 1.51 -2.28 25.39
N ILE A 229 1.11 -1.06 25.72
CA ILE A 229 0.84 0.00 24.74
C ILE A 229 1.78 1.15 25.01
N PHE A 230 2.57 1.52 24.00
CA PHE A 230 3.47 2.67 24.04
C PHE A 230 2.99 3.73 23.08
N LYS A 231 2.87 4.96 23.59
CA LYS A 231 2.51 6.14 22.81
C LYS A 231 3.65 7.13 22.91
N THR A 232 4.23 7.48 21.77
CA THR A 232 5.21 8.57 21.71
C THR A 232 4.55 9.87 21.29
N SER A 233 5.11 10.99 21.68
CA SER A 233 4.52 12.31 21.38
C SER A 233 4.32 12.53 19.88
N PHE A 234 3.16 13.01 19.52
CA PHE A 234 2.82 13.46 18.16
C PHE A 234 3.31 14.89 17.88
N GLU A 235 3.94 15.53 18.86
CA GLU A 235 4.46 16.87 18.73
C GLU A 235 5.62 16.94 17.72
N ARG A 236 5.51 17.87 16.78
CA ARG A 236 6.52 18.13 15.75
C ARG A 236 6.97 19.58 15.87
N LYS A 237 7.95 19.85 16.74
CA LYS A 237 8.46 21.21 17.06
C LYS A 237 8.97 21.97 15.83
N ASN A 238 9.43 21.25 14.83
CA ASN A 238 9.95 21.82 13.57
C ASN A 238 8.90 21.97 12.46
N LEU A 239 7.65 21.49 12.67
CA LEU A 239 6.59 21.51 11.66
C LEU A 239 5.50 22.51 12.03
N SER A 240 5.29 23.50 11.19
CA SER A 240 4.20 24.46 11.35
C SER A 240 2.98 24.04 10.55
N PHE A 241 1.87 23.84 11.23
CA PHE A 241 0.57 23.62 10.61
C PHE A 241 -0.11 24.96 10.32
N VAL A 242 -0.58 25.14 9.11
CA VAL A 242 -1.15 26.39 8.61
C VAL A 242 -2.42 26.10 7.80
N VAL A 243 -3.48 26.85 8.04
CA VAL A 243 -4.67 26.86 7.19
C VAL A 243 -4.81 28.24 6.56
N ARG A 244 -4.86 28.31 5.23
CA ARG A 244 -5.02 29.55 4.49
C ARG A 244 -6.29 29.56 3.67
N LYS A 245 -7.12 30.58 3.86
CA LYS A 245 -8.29 30.84 3.02
C LYS A 245 -7.85 31.60 1.77
N THR A 246 -8.29 31.16 0.60
CA THR A 246 -7.92 31.76 -0.68
C THR A 246 -8.97 31.49 -1.75
N ASP A 247 -9.18 32.48 -2.61
CA ASP A 247 -10.05 32.32 -3.79
C ASP A 247 -9.27 31.74 -4.99
N ASN A 248 -7.93 31.77 -4.93
CA ASN A 248 -7.08 31.26 -6.00
C ASN A 248 -5.94 30.40 -5.45
N LYS A 249 -6.22 29.10 -5.33
CA LYS A 249 -5.27 28.12 -4.78
C LYS A 249 -3.95 28.08 -5.58
N LEU A 250 -3.98 28.20 -6.91
CA LEU A 250 -2.76 28.15 -7.72
C LEU A 250 -1.84 29.33 -7.44
N LYS A 251 -2.39 30.55 -7.37
CA LYS A 251 -1.63 31.76 -7.02
C LYS A 251 -0.98 31.62 -5.64
N GLU A 252 -1.74 31.09 -4.68
CA GLU A 252 -1.25 30.87 -3.32
C GLU A 252 -0.14 29.79 -3.26
N ILE A 253 -0.29 28.67 -4.02
CA ILE A 253 0.76 27.67 -4.15
C ILE A 253 2.06 28.29 -4.70
N CYS A 254 1.99 29.05 -5.79
CA CYS A 254 3.17 29.72 -6.36
C CYS A 254 3.82 30.67 -5.35
N HIS A 255 3.01 31.42 -4.59
CA HIS A 255 3.51 32.31 -3.53
C HIS A 255 4.23 31.52 -2.41
N ILE A 256 3.63 30.43 -1.91
CA ILE A 256 4.25 29.58 -0.89
C ILE A 256 5.56 28.98 -1.41
N LEU A 257 5.58 28.43 -2.64
CA LEU A 257 6.77 27.83 -3.22
C LEU A 257 7.89 28.84 -3.47
N SER A 258 7.57 30.12 -3.75
CA SER A 258 8.59 31.18 -3.86
C SER A 258 9.16 31.57 -2.50
N ALA A 259 8.33 31.59 -1.44
CA ALA A 259 8.73 31.94 -0.09
C ALA A 259 9.48 30.80 0.65
N VAL A 260 9.20 29.55 0.31
CA VAL A 260 9.77 28.37 0.96
C VAL A 260 10.58 27.56 -0.06
N PRO A 261 11.89 27.80 -0.16
CA PRO A 261 12.77 27.05 -1.05
C PRO A 261 12.93 25.58 -0.58
N GLY A 262 13.25 24.66 -1.53
CA GLY A 262 13.46 23.24 -1.28
C GLY A 262 12.35 22.37 -1.82
N SER A 263 12.42 21.07 -1.52
CA SER A 263 11.47 20.06 -2.01
C SER A 263 10.08 20.24 -1.43
N ALA A 264 9.06 20.02 -2.26
CA ALA A 264 7.66 20.15 -1.88
C ALA A 264 6.80 18.98 -2.36
N VAL A 265 5.73 18.69 -1.61
CA VAL A 265 4.66 17.79 -2.03
C VAL A 265 3.34 18.56 -2.00
N ILE A 266 2.53 18.38 -3.05
CA ILE A 266 1.19 18.98 -3.14
C ILE A 266 0.18 17.83 -3.26
N TYR A 267 -0.75 17.73 -2.33
CA TYR A 267 -1.80 16.73 -2.36
C TYR A 267 -3.08 17.27 -2.99
N SER A 268 -3.63 16.49 -3.93
CA SER A 268 -4.96 16.70 -4.51
C SER A 268 -5.71 15.38 -4.60
N ARG A 269 -7.03 15.39 -4.51
CA ARG A 269 -7.85 14.17 -4.41
C ARG A 269 -8.00 13.41 -5.73
N THR A 270 -7.93 14.10 -6.87
CA THR A 270 -8.24 13.52 -8.17
C THR A 270 -7.01 13.41 -9.07
N ARG A 271 -6.95 12.35 -9.88
CA ARG A 271 -5.88 12.16 -10.88
C ARG A 271 -5.80 13.36 -11.83
N LYS A 272 -6.95 13.84 -12.33
CA LYS A 272 -7.03 14.99 -13.22
C LYS A 272 -6.52 16.28 -12.54
N GLY A 273 -6.91 16.53 -11.29
CA GLY A 273 -6.42 17.68 -10.52
C GLY A 273 -4.91 17.67 -10.33
N VAL A 274 -4.35 16.50 -10.04
CA VAL A 274 -2.90 16.30 -9.88
C VAL A 274 -2.15 16.65 -11.18
N GLU A 275 -2.62 16.16 -12.32
CA GLU A 275 -2.06 16.46 -13.64
C GLU A 275 -2.17 17.93 -14.01
N GLU A 276 -3.35 18.54 -13.76
CA GLU A 276 -3.60 19.97 -14.03
C GLU A 276 -2.70 20.88 -13.18
N TYR A 277 -2.58 20.62 -11.87
CA TYR A 277 -1.72 21.43 -11.02
C TYR A 277 -0.25 21.32 -11.43
N ALA A 278 0.23 20.11 -11.73
CA ALA A 278 1.61 19.94 -12.20
C ALA A 278 1.85 20.67 -13.53
N GLY A 279 0.92 20.60 -14.48
CA GLY A 279 0.99 21.33 -15.75
C GLY A 279 1.03 22.86 -15.55
N LYS A 280 0.15 23.39 -14.71
CA LYS A 280 0.09 24.82 -14.38
C LYS A 280 1.36 25.32 -13.67
N LEU A 281 1.95 24.51 -12.79
CA LEU A 281 3.20 24.84 -12.10
C LEU A 281 4.38 24.86 -13.09
N ARG A 282 4.46 23.90 -14.01
CA ARG A 282 5.48 23.92 -15.08
C ARG A 282 5.34 25.16 -15.98
N ALA A 283 4.11 25.53 -16.34
CA ALA A 283 3.85 26.75 -17.10
C ALA A 283 4.28 28.02 -16.35
N ALA A 284 4.27 27.98 -15.01
CA ALA A 284 4.77 29.05 -14.15
C ALA A 284 6.29 28.98 -13.89
N GLY A 285 7.03 28.11 -14.60
CA GLY A 285 8.48 27.97 -14.46
C GLY A 285 8.94 27.15 -13.24
N ILE A 286 8.05 26.43 -12.56
CA ILE A 286 8.36 25.60 -11.39
C ILE A 286 8.56 24.15 -11.84
N SER A 287 9.72 23.55 -11.50
CA SER A 287 9.99 22.13 -11.74
C SER A 287 8.99 21.28 -10.95
N ALA A 288 8.01 20.68 -11.65
CA ALA A 288 6.93 19.92 -11.05
C ALA A 288 6.58 18.67 -11.88
N GLU A 289 6.38 17.55 -11.20
CA GLU A 289 5.85 16.32 -11.76
C GLU A 289 4.61 15.86 -11.00
N TYR A 290 3.84 14.95 -11.60
CA TYR A 290 2.64 14.40 -10.97
C TYR A 290 2.75 12.91 -10.68
N PHE A 291 2.03 12.46 -9.63
CA PHE A 291 2.05 11.07 -9.18
C PHE A 291 0.66 10.60 -8.75
N HIS A 292 0.17 9.50 -9.31
CA HIS A 292 -1.08 8.85 -8.92
C HIS A 292 -1.08 7.35 -9.25
N ALA A 293 -2.00 6.59 -8.67
CA ALA A 293 -2.07 5.13 -8.83
C ALA A 293 -2.23 4.66 -10.29
N GLY A 294 -2.82 5.48 -11.17
CA GLY A 294 -3.05 5.15 -12.58
C GLY A 294 -1.84 5.32 -13.50
N LEU A 295 -0.68 5.76 -12.99
CA LEU A 295 0.55 5.83 -13.79
C LEU A 295 1.14 4.45 -14.03
N ASP A 296 1.86 4.30 -15.14
CA ASP A 296 2.70 3.13 -15.41
C ASP A 296 3.72 2.89 -14.27
N PRO A 297 3.99 1.65 -13.86
CA PRO A 297 4.92 1.32 -12.78
C PRO A 297 6.34 1.87 -12.99
N VAL A 298 6.83 1.89 -14.24
CA VAL A 298 8.15 2.43 -14.57
C VAL A 298 8.17 3.94 -14.35
N LEU A 299 7.16 4.63 -14.87
CA LEU A 299 7.03 6.07 -14.73
C LEU A 299 6.85 6.51 -13.27
N LYS A 300 6.14 5.71 -12.46
CA LYS A 300 6.06 5.93 -11.00
C LYS A 300 7.45 5.89 -10.38
N THR A 301 8.24 4.87 -10.71
CA THR A 301 9.59 4.68 -10.17
C THR A 301 10.54 5.82 -10.59
N GLU A 302 10.50 6.22 -11.85
CA GLU A 302 11.30 7.33 -12.37
C GLU A 302 10.98 8.66 -11.69
N ARG A 303 9.70 9.05 -11.66
CA ARG A 303 9.28 10.33 -11.05
C ARG A 303 9.57 10.39 -9.56
N GLN A 304 9.37 9.27 -8.86
CA GLN A 304 9.73 9.17 -7.45
C GLN A 304 11.25 9.32 -7.28
N ALA A 305 12.06 8.65 -8.10
CA ALA A 305 13.52 8.72 -8.03
C ALA A 305 14.03 10.13 -8.34
N ASP A 306 13.49 10.81 -9.36
CA ASP A 306 13.86 12.16 -9.74
C ASP A 306 13.52 13.17 -8.64
N TRP A 307 12.36 13.02 -8.01
CA TRP A 307 11.99 13.87 -6.89
C TRP A 307 12.87 13.60 -5.65
N VAL A 308 13.17 12.34 -5.34
CA VAL A 308 14.07 11.97 -4.21
C VAL A 308 15.47 12.54 -4.45
N LYS A 309 16.00 12.45 -5.66
CA LYS A 309 17.33 12.99 -6.04
C LYS A 309 17.36 14.51 -6.16
N GLY A 310 16.18 15.17 -6.19
CA GLY A 310 16.06 16.63 -6.31
C GLY A 310 16.06 17.17 -7.74
N PHE A 311 16.02 16.30 -8.77
CA PHE A 311 15.86 16.74 -10.17
C PHE A 311 14.48 17.38 -10.40
N THR A 312 13.47 16.86 -9.72
CA THR A 312 12.14 17.47 -9.62
C THR A 312 11.97 18.11 -8.25
N ARG A 313 11.63 19.40 -8.20
CA ARG A 313 11.43 20.13 -6.94
C ARG A 313 10.09 19.81 -6.28
N VAL A 314 9.00 19.80 -7.06
CA VAL A 314 7.62 19.69 -6.58
C VAL A 314 7.00 18.41 -7.11
N LEU A 315 6.45 17.59 -6.22
CA LEU A 315 5.63 16.46 -6.63
C LEU A 315 4.17 16.74 -6.28
N VAL A 316 3.32 16.77 -7.30
CA VAL A 316 1.87 16.88 -7.13
C VAL A 316 1.28 15.48 -7.13
N ALA A 317 0.58 15.08 -6.07
CA ALA A 317 0.21 13.69 -5.88
C ALA A 317 -1.20 13.48 -5.32
N THR A 318 -1.78 12.32 -5.60
CA THR A 318 -2.89 11.79 -4.80
C THR A 318 -2.35 11.09 -3.55
N ASN A 319 -3.23 10.63 -2.66
CA ASN A 319 -2.87 9.80 -1.49
C ASN A 319 -2.09 8.51 -1.86
N ALA A 320 -2.09 8.10 -3.14
CA ALA A 320 -1.25 7.00 -3.63
C ALA A 320 0.26 7.27 -3.49
N PHE A 321 0.67 8.55 -3.44
CA PHE A 321 2.02 8.95 -3.07
C PHE A 321 2.07 9.14 -1.58
N GLY A 322 2.37 8.08 -0.88
CA GLY A 322 2.21 8.17 0.54
C GLY A 322 3.18 7.31 1.33
N MET A 323 2.75 6.15 1.71
CA MET A 323 3.47 5.28 2.62
C MET A 323 4.81 4.81 2.02
N GLY A 324 5.86 4.76 2.84
CA GLY A 324 7.18 4.25 2.43
C GLY A 324 8.16 5.26 1.84
N ILE A 325 7.79 6.52 1.64
CA ILE A 325 8.71 7.52 1.09
C ILE A 325 9.52 8.14 2.21
N ASP A 326 10.84 8.01 2.11
CA ASP A 326 11.79 8.58 3.08
C ASP A 326 12.69 9.62 2.41
N LYS A 327 12.17 10.86 2.32
CA LYS A 327 12.92 12.06 1.94
C LYS A 327 12.90 13.03 3.11
N GLY A 328 14.06 13.32 3.68
CA GLY A 328 14.18 14.13 4.91
C GLY A 328 13.93 15.62 4.69
N ASP A 329 14.32 16.15 3.53
CA ASP A 329 14.45 17.57 3.22
C ASP A 329 13.19 18.19 2.57
N VAL A 330 12.01 17.61 2.75
CA VAL A 330 10.75 18.21 2.31
C VAL A 330 10.46 19.43 3.16
N ARG A 331 10.40 20.61 2.52
CA ARG A 331 10.19 21.90 3.23
C ARG A 331 8.74 22.27 3.38
N VAL A 332 7.89 21.86 2.43
CA VAL A 332 6.46 22.15 2.51
C VAL A 332 5.62 21.01 1.94
N VAL A 333 4.55 20.69 2.64
CA VAL A 333 3.44 19.87 2.17
C VAL A 333 2.21 20.77 2.04
N ILE A 334 1.59 20.79 0.86
CA ILE A 334 0.41 21.62 0.59
C ILE A 334 -0.77 20.70 0.26
N HIS A 335 -1.91 20.93 0.90
CA HIS A 335 -3.18 20.28 0.59
C HIS A 335 -4.07 21.26 -0.19
N THR A 336 -4.33 20.97 -1.46
CA THR A 336 -5.29 21.74 -2.27
C THR A 336 -6.73 21.39 -1.91
N GLU A 337 -6.92 20.19 -1.38
CA GLU A 337 -8.16 19.65 -0.84
C GLU A 337 -7.82 18.86 0.42
N PHE A 338 -8.55 19.11 1.50
CA PHE A 338 -8.27 18.43 2.76
C PHE A 338 -8.71 16.95 2.70
N PRO A 339 -7.95 16.01 3.26
CA PRO A 339 -8.32 14.59 3.30
C PRO A 339 -9.57 14.33 4.16
N ASP A 340 -10.07 13.11 4.12
CA ASP A 340 -11.32 12.72 4.79
C ASP A 340 -11.15 12.42 6.29
N SER A 341 -9.92 12.51 6.79
CA SER A 341 -9.62 12.25 8.20
C SER A 341 -8.36 12.97 8.68
N MET A 342 -8.28 13.19 9.99
CA MET A 342 -7.10 13.76 10.64
C MET A 342 -5.90 12.82 10.59
N GLU A 343 -6.13 11.50 10.57
CA GLU A 343 -5.09 10.48 10.43
C GLU A 343 -4.37 10.61 9.08
N ALA A 344 -5.15 10.68 7.98
CA ALA A 344 -4.59 10.86 6.64
C ALA A 344 -3.84 12.19 6.54
N TYR A 345 -4.44 13.28 7.05
CA TYR A 345 -3.79 14.58 7.09
C TYR A 345 -2.45 14.55 7.83
N TYR A 346 -2.42 13.95 9.03
CA TYR A 346 -1.20 13.88 9.82
C TYR A 346 -0.11 13.02 9.15
N GLN A 347 -0.48 11.91 8.52
CA GLN A 347 0.46 11.08 7.76
C GLN A 347 1.06 11.82 6.56
N GLU A 348 0.23 12.56 5.81
CA GLU A 348 0.65 13.34 4.65
C GLU A 348 1.48 14.55 5.05
N ALA A 349 1.01 15.35 6.00
CA ALA A 349 1.72 16.51 6.56
C ALA A 349 3.05 16.11 7.21
N GLY A 350 3.09 14.97 7.89
CA GLY A 350 4.26 14.42 8.57
C GLY A 350 5.44 14.05 7.66
N ARG A 351 5.28 14.17 6.33
CA ARG A 351 6.40 14.04 5.36
C ARG A 351 7.33 15.23 5.39
N ALA A 352 6.82 16.39 5.79
CA ALA A 352 7.64 17.59 5.89
C ALA A 352 8.59 17.55 7.09
N GLY A 353 9.83 18.01 6.90
CA GLY A 353 10.80 18.23 7.95
C GLY A 353 11.27 16.99 8.72
N ARG A 354 11.43 15.84 8.09
CA ARG A 354 11.94 14.63 8.75
C ARG A 354 13.41 14.76 9.18
N ASP A 355 14.14 15.68 8.58
CA ASP A 355 15.51 16.04 8.95
C ASP A 355 15.60 16.95 10.18
N GLY A 356 14.48 17.28 10.84
CA GLY A 356 14.41 18.15 12.00
C GLY A 356 14.45 19.65 11.69
N LYS A 357 14.68 20.05 10.43
CA LYS A 357 14.68 21.44 10.01
C LYS A 357 13.26 21.97 9.86
N ARG A 358 13.11 23.29 9.96
CA ARG A 358 11.83 23.99 9.81
C ARG A 358 11.11 23.59 8.52
N ALA A 359 9.83 23.24 8.66
CA ALA A 359 8.98 22.84 7.55
C ALA A 359 7.52 23.26 7.80
N TYR A 360 6.71 23.21 6.77
CA TYR A 360 5.33 23.69 6.80
C TYR A 360 4.36 22.65 6.22
N ALA A 361 3.21 22.52 6.86
CA ALA A 361 2.05 21.79 6.34
C ALA A 361 0.92 22.80 6.13
N VAL A 362 0.59 23.07 4.88
CA VAL A 362 -0.35 24.14 4.52
C VAL A 362 -1.61 23.53 3.90
N ALA A 363 -2.77 23.78 4.51
CA ALA A 363 -4.07 23.47 3.93
C ALA A 363 -4.65 24.73 3.27
N LEU A 364 -5.03 24.63 2.00
CA LEU A 364 -5.64 25.72 1.25
C LEU A 364 -7.16 25.50 1.19
N LEU A 365 -7.92 26.50 1.67
CA LEU A 365 -9.37 26.47 1.70
C LEU A 365 -9.95 27.51 0.74
N GLY A 366 -10.68 27.02 -0.26
CA GLY A 366 -11.58 27.84 -1.07
C GLY A 366 -12.92 28.10 -0.37
N PRO A 367 -13.74 29.02 -0.89
CA PRO A 367 -15.02 29.40 -0.27
C PRO A 367 -16.00 28.24 -0.07
N GLN A 368 -15.98 27.23 -0.97
CA GLN A 368 -16.92 26.09 -0.96
C GLN A 368 -16.37 24.83 -0.27
N ASP A 369 -15.07 24.78 0.03
CA ASP A 369 -14.41 23.54 0.46
C ASP A 369 -15.02 22.95 1.73
N ILE A 370 -15.36 23.76 2.72
CA ILE A 370 -16.01 23.30 3.97
C ILE A 370 -17.38 22.68 3.68
N THR A 371 -18.16 23.30 2.79
CA THR A 371 -19.47 22.78 2.40
C THR A 371 -19.32 21.43 1.67
N ASP A 372 -18.35 21.34 0.78
CA ASP A 372 -18.07 20.11 0.05
C ASP A 372 -17.56 18.99 0.97
N ILE A 373 -16.72 19.32 1.95
CA ILE A 373 -16.29 18.36 3.00
C ILE A 373 -17.51 17.84 3.77
N LYS A 374 -18.43 18.71 4.20
CA LYS A 374 -19.65 18.31 4.93
C LYS A 374 -20.60 17.43 4.11
N ARG A 375 -20.53 17.49 2.76
CA ARG A 375 -21.34 16.63 1.85
C ARG A 375 -20.71 15.26 1.59
N ARG A 376 -19.44 15.05 1.90
CA ARG A 376 -18.74 13.79 1.59
C ARG A 376 -19.42 12.54 2.19
N PRO A 377 -19.96 12.56 3.43
CA PRO A 377 -20.64 11.38 3.98
C PRO A 377 -21.82 10.91 3.13
N SER A 378 -22.63 11.82 2.59
CA SER A 378 -23.79 11.47 1.75
C SER A 378 -23.40 10.90 0.38
N ASN A 379 -22.18 11.21 -0.11
CA ASN A 379 -21.65 10.64 -1.35
C ASN A 379 -20.99 9.27 -1.12
N ALA A 380 -20.26 9.14 0.00
CA ALA A 380 -19.58 7.89 0.37
C ALA A 380 -20.56 6.82 0.89
N PHE A 381 -21.68 7.24 1.47
CA PHE A 381 -22.73 6.36 1.99
C PHE A 381 -24.10 6.79 1.44
N PRO A 382 -24.44 6.38 0.22
CA PRO A 382 -25.77 6.59 -0.36
C PRO A 382 -26.84 5.94 0.52
N THR A 383 -28.10 6.40 0.44
CA THR A 383 -29.18 5.78 1.21
C THR A 383 -29.38 4.30 0.85
N ILE A 384 -29.93 3.53 1.75
CA ILE A 384 -30.16 2.09 1.54
C ILE A 384 -31.06 1.88 0.31
N GLU A 385 -32.07 2.74 0.10
CA GLU A 385 -32.94 2.71 -1.07
C GLU A 385 -32.15 2.93 -2.37
N TYR A 386 -31.17 3.85 -2.36
CA TYR A 386 -30.30 4.07 -3.52
C TYR A 386 -29.44 2.83 -3.81
N ILE A 387 -28.86 2.20 -2.78
CA ILE A 387 -28.06 0.98 -2.91
C ILE A 387 -28.90 -0.17 -3.45
N LYS A 388 -30.15 -0.33 -2.97
CA LYS A 388 -31.11 -1.30 -3.48
C LYS A 388 -31.45 -1.08 -4.96
N ARG A 389 -31.68 0.18 -5.36
CA ARG A 389 -31.88 0.55 -6.77
C ARG A 389 -30.68 0.20 -7.64
N VAL A 390 -29.45 0.42 -7.15
CA VAL A 390 -28.24 0.04 -7.89
C VAL A 390 -28.18 -1.49 -8.07
N TYR A 391 -28.47 -2.26 -7.02
CA TYR A 391 -28.50 -3.73 -7.11
C TYR A 391 -29.53 -4.23 -8.12
N GLU A 392 -30.75 -3.71 -8.06
CA GLU A 392 -31.82 -4.03 -8.99
C GLU A 392 -31.46 -3.70 -10.44
N ALA A 393 -30.93 -2.48 -10.67
CA ALA A 393 -30.48 -2.03 -11.97
C ALA A 393 -29.39 -2.92 -12.56
N LEU A 394 -28.43 -3.39 -11.73
CA LEU A 394 -27.40 -4.34 -12.17
C LEU A 394 -28.01 -5.68 -12.58
N CYS A 395 -28.88 -6.25 -11.74
CA CYS A 395 -29.54 -7.52 -12.05
C CYS A 395 -30.36 -7.42 -13.34
N ASN A 396 -31.07 -6.31 -13.55
CA ASN A 396 -31.87 -6.08 -14.75
C ASN A 396 -30.99 -5.87 -16.01
N ARG A 397 -29.89 -5.08 -15.89
CA ARG A 397 -28.94 -4.85 -16.99
C ARG A 397 -28.33 -6.15 -17.51
N PHE A 398 -28.01 -7.06 -16.61
CA PHE A 398 -27.37 -8.33 -16.94
C PHE A 398 -28.35 -9.51 -16.99
N GLN A 399 -29.66 -9.24 -16.96
CA GLN A 399 -30.73 -10.24 -17.09
C GLN A 399 -30.62 -11.41 -16.10
N ILE A 400 -30.20 -11.11 -14.86
CA ILE A 400 -30.11 -12.11 -13.81
C ILE A 400 -31.51 -12.28 -13.19
N ALA A 401 -32.05 -13.49 -13.24
CA ALA A 401 -33.34 -13.81 -12.65
C ALA A 401 -33.24 -13.95 -11.11
N GLU A 402 -34.35 -13.75 -10.40
CA GLU A 402 -34.42 -14.05 -8.96
C GLU A 402 -34.15 -15.54 -8.73
N GLY A 403 -33.29 -15.84 -7.75
CA GLY A 403 -32.85 -17.21 -7.44
C GLY A 403 -31.71 -17.72 -8.31
N ASP A 404 -31.16 -16.89 -9.21
CA ASP A 404 -30.04 -17.23 -10.10
C ASP A 404 -28.91 -16.20 -9.96
N GLY A 405 -27.80 -16.40 -10.65
CA GLY A 405 -26.70 -15.43 -10.79
C GLY A 405 -25.47 -15.68 -9.90
N GLU A 406 -25.46 -16.68 -9.02
CA GLU A 406 -24.28 -17.01 -8.23
C GLU A 406 -23.09 -17.37 -9.15
N GLY A 407 -21.93 -16.75 -8.91
CA GLY A 407 -20.72 -16.97 -9.71
C GLY A 407 -20.68 -16.23 -11.06
N VAL A 408 -21.77 -15.59 -11.48
CA VAL A 408 -21.82 -14.82 -12.74
C VAL A 408 -20.90 -13.62 -12.63
N SER A 409 -19.95 -13.51 -13.59
CA SER A 409 -19.03 -12.40 -13.70
C SER A 409 -19.32 -11.56 -14.94
N VAL A 410 -19.48 -10.26 -14.77
CA VAL A 410 -19.82 -9.32 -15.83
C VAL A 410 -18.89 -8.10 -15.81
N TYR A 411 -18.76 -7.44 -16.96
CA TYR A 411 -18.06 -6.16 -17.07
C TYR A 411 -19.09 -5.04 -17.24
N LEU A 412 -18.94 -3.99 -16.44
CA LEU A 412 -19.86 -2.86 -16.40
C LEU A 412 -19.34 -1.73 -17.29
N ASP A 413 -20.04 -1.42 -18.40
CA ASP A 413 -19.87 -0.12 -19.06
C ASP A 413 -20.44 0.98 -18.16
N GLU A 414 -19.56 1.52 -17.29
CA GLU A 414 -19.94 2.51 -16.27
C GLU A 414 -20.56 3.77 -16.90
N PRO A 415 -20.01 4.38 -17.98
CA PRO A 415 -20.61 5.52 -18.66
C PRO A 415 -22.02 5.26 -19.19
N GLU A 416 -22.24 4.13 -19.85
CA GLU A 416 -23.55 3.73 -20.36
C GLU A 416 -24.53 3.53 -19.21
N PHE A 417 -24.16 2.76 -18.21
CA PHE A 417 -24.99 2.46 -17.05
C PHE A 417 -25.41 3.70 -16.26
N LEU A 418 -24.50 4.68 -16.10
CA LEU A 418 -24.81 5.96 -15.44
C LEU A 418 -25.87 6.74 -16.20
N ARG A 419 -25.82 6.75 -17.56
CA ARG A 419 -26.80 7.44 -18.39
C ARG A 419 -28.17 6.76 -18.34
N ASP A 420 -28.20 5.45 -18.53
CA ASP A 420 -29.44 4.69 -18.66
C ASP A 420 -30.27 4.69 -17.37
N TRP A 421 -29.58 4.64 -16.22
CA TRP A 421 -30.23 4.54 -14.90
C TRP A 421 -30.18 5.84 -14.08
N HIS A 422 -29.63 6.92 -14.63
CA HIS A 422 -29.50 8.24 -14.00
C HIS A 422 -28.82 8.18 -12.62
N PHE A 423 -27.72 7.41 -12.50
CA PHE A 423 -26.92 7.32 -11.29
C PHE A 423 -25.78 8.35 -11.28
N ASP A 424 -25.40 8.79 -10.09
CA ASP A 424 -24.14 9.52 -9.88
C ASP A 424 -22.96 8.54 -9.79
N LYS A 425 -21.84 8.88 -10.42
CA LYS A 425 -20.66 8.01 -10.48
C LYS A 425 -20.08 7.67 -9.11
N GLY A 426 -19.95 8.67 -8.23
CA GLY A 426 -19.41 8.48 -6.89
C GLY A 426 -20.30 7.56 -6.06
N ARG A 427 -21.60 7.86 -6.03
CA ARG A 427 -22.60 7.08 -5.30
C ARG A 427 -22.77 5.66 -5.85
N LEU A 428 -22.69 5.47 -7.18
CA LEU A 428 -22.69 4.14 -7.79
C LEU A 428 -21.54 3.30 -7.25
N ARG A 429 -20.30 3.81 -7.32
CA ARG A 429 -19.12 3.08 -6.84
C ARG A 429 -19.20 2.77 -5.35
N SER A 430 -19.62 3.74 -4.53
CA SER A 430 -19.85 3.52 -3.10
C SER A 430 -20.91 2.44 -2.84
N SER A 431 -21.99 2.40 -3.63
CA SER A 431 -23.01 1.36 -3.53
C SER A 431 -22.45 -0.03 -3.87
N LEU A 432 -21.63 -0.13 -4.93
CA LEU A 432 -20.97 -1.38 -5.32
C LEU A 432 -20.00 -1.88 -4.23
N GLU A 433 -19.26 -0.98 -3.60
CA GLU A 433 -18.38 -1.30 -2.47
C GLU A 433 -19.17 -1.79 -1.26
N ILE A 434 -20.30 -1.14 -0.91
CA ILE A 434 -21.16 -1.55 0.21
C ILE A 434 -21.80 -2.92 -0.08
N LEU A 435 -22.29 -3.17 -1.30
CA LEU A 435 -22.82 -4.46 -1.71
C LEU A 435 -21.73 -5.56 -1.67
N SER A 436 -20.50 -5.21 -2.03
CA SER A 436 -19.35 -6.11 -1.92
C SER A 436 -19.00 -6.42 -0.46
N LEU A 437 -19.04 -5.44 0.42
CA LEU A 437 -18.83 -5.62 1.86
C LEU A 437 -19.95 -6.44 2.51
N SER A 438 -21.16 -6.34 1.97
CA SER A 438 -22.33 -7.13 2.38
C SER A 438 -22.38 -8.51 1.73
N ASN A 439 -21.34 -8.90 0.98
CA ASN A 439 -21.15 -10.20 0.34
C ASN A 439 -22.15 -10.58 -0.77
N TYR A 440 -22.87 -9.60 -1.34
CA TYR A 440 -23.75 -9.84 -2.49
C TYR A 440 -22.97 -9.98 -3.79
N LEU A 441 -21.89 -9.25 -3.93
CA LEU A 441 -21.04 -9.26 -5.13
C LEU A 441 -19.58 -9.00 -4.76
N THR A 442 -18.68 -9.22 -5.72
CA THR A 442 -17.32 -8.68 -5.68
C THR A 442 -17.23 -7.56 -6.71
N PHE A 443 -16.71 -6.41 -6.30
CA PHE A 443 -16.50 -5.26 -7.18
C PHE A 443 -15.01 -5.03 -7.38
N GLU A 444 -14.57 -5.14 -8.62
CA GLU A 444 -13.20 -4.86 -9.04
C GLU A 444 -13.20 -3.64 -9.95
N PRO A 445 -12.93 -2.43 -9.41
CA PRO A 445 -13.02 -1.19 -10.19
C PRO A 445 -11.97 -1.09 -11.28
N TYR A 446 -10.87 -1.83 -11.15
CA TYR A 446 -9.76 -1.87 -12.09
C TYR A 446 -9.31 -3.33 -12.29
N PRO A 447 -10.12 -4.15 -13.00
CA PRO A 447 -9.71 -5.50 -13.33
C PRO A 447 -8.46 -5.43 -14.22
N ASN A 448 -7.64 -6.46 -14.14
CA ASN A 448 -6.32 -6.54 -14.77
C ASN A 448 -6.20 -5.77 -16.08
N SER A 449 -5.38 -4.71 -16.07
CA SER A 449 -5.05 -3.90 -17.24
C SER A 449 -4.11 -4.61 -18.23
N GLN A 450 -3.74 -5.87 -17.96
CA GLN A 450 -2.83 -6.66 -18.76
C GLN A 450 -3.60 -7.69 -19.61
N PRO A 451 -3.21 -7.88 -20.88
CA PRO A 451 -3.73 -8.96 -21.69
C PRO A 451 -3.34 -10.33 -21.12
N TYR A 452 -4.24 -11.29 -21.23
CA TYR A 452 -4.01 -12.67 -20.84
C TYR A 452 -3.81 -13.55 -22.05
N LEU A 453 -2.81 -14.44 -21.98
CA LEU A 453 -2.47 -15.40 -23.01
C LEU A 453 -2.41 -16.81 -22.42
N ARG A 454 -2.92 -17.80 -23.19
CA ARG A 454 -2.73 -19.22 -22.96
C ARG A 454 -2.53 -19.91 -24.31
N TYR A 455 -1.74 -20.98 -24.35
CA TYR A 455 -1.53 -21.73 -25.59
C TYR A 455 -1.97 -23.17 -25.37
N ASP A 456 -3.03 -23.57 -26.09
CA ASP A 456 -3.69 -24.86 -25.93
C ASP A 456 -3.43 -25.82 -27.10
N GLN A 457 -2.61 -25.40 -28.09
CA GLN A 457 -2.30 -26.21 -29.27
C GLN A 457 -1.03 -27.06 -29.07
N PRO A 458 -0.82 -28.11 -29.88
CA PRO A 458 0.38 -28.92 -29.83
C PRO A 458 1.66 -28.09 -29.99
N ARG A 459 2.69 -28.42 -29.22
CA ARG A 459 3.96 -27.64 -29.14
C ARG A 459 4.66 -27.50 -30.51
N TRP A 460 4.59 -28.50 -31.38
CA TRP A 460 5.21 -28.43 -32.70
C TRP A 460 4.66 -27.30 -33.60
N MET A 461 3.40 -26.91 -33.42
CA MET A 461 2.82 -25.74 -34.11
C MET A 461 3.49 -24.45 -33.67
N MET A 462 3.79 -24.32 -32.40
CA MET A 462 4.53 -23.19 -31.85
C MET A 462 5.95 -23.16 -32.42
N ASP A 463 6.66 -24.28 -32.41
CA ASP A 463 8.04 -24.35 -32.90
C ASP A 463 8.14 -23.91 -34.38
N ARG A 464 7.17 -24.31 -35.20
CA ARG A 464 7.07 -23.87 -36.60
C ARG A 464 6.81 -22.37 -36.73
N PHE A 465 5.94 -21.81 -35.89
CA PHE A 465 5.64 -20.38 -35.89
C PHE A 465 6.85 -19.54 -35.42
N LEU A 466 7.59 -20.01 -34.42
CA LEU A 466 8.75 -19.31 -33.88
C LEU A 466 9.95 -19.29 -34.82
N SER A 467 9.98 -20.13 -35.87
CA SER A 467 11.02 -20.10 -36.91
C SER A 467 10.86 -18.93 -37.88
N ASP A 468 9.76 -18.20 -37.84
CA ASP A 468 9.51 -17.00 -38.64
C ASP A 468 10.15 -15.75 -37.98
N ASP A 469 10.68 -14.82 -38.79
CA ASP A 469 11.25 -13.55 -38.29
C ASP A 469 10.22 -12.42 -38.24
N SER A 470 8.95 -12.80 -38.09
CA SER A 470 7.83 -11.84 -37.98
C SER A 470 7.81 -11.12 -36.63
N PRO A 471 7.25 -9.90 -36.54
CA PRO A 471 7.02 -9.24 -35.27
C PRO A 471 6.23 -10.10 -34.28
N ALA A 472 5.32 -10.93 -34.79
CA ALA A 472 4.50 -11.83 -34.00
C ALA A 472 5.33 -12.98 -33.37
N ALA A 473 6.26 -13.56 -34.12
CA ALA A 473 7.18 -14.56 -33.60
C ALA A 473 8.12 -13.95 -32.53
N LYS A 474 8.65 -12.74 -32.77
CA LYS A 474 9.49 -12.02 -31.79
C LYS A 474 8.75 -11.79 -30.46
N VAL A 475 7.51 -11.33 -30.51
CA VAL A 475 6.69 -11.15 -29.30
C VAL A 475 6.41 -12.49 -28.60
N ALA A 476 6.07 -13.56 -29.36
CA ALA A 476 5.83 -14.88 -28.79
C ALA A 476 7.08 -15.48 -28.13
N VAL A 477 8.27 -15.30 -28.73
CA VAL A 477 9.56 -15.69 -28.13
C VAL A 477 9.77 -15.00 -26.78
N GLU A 478 9.52 -13.69 -26.71
CA GLU A 478 9.68 -12.96 -25.44
C GLU A 478 8.61 -13.34 -24.40
N VAL A 479 7.40 -13.68 -24.81
CA VAL A 479 6.40 -14.26 -23.90
C VAL A 479 6.89 -15.59 -23.34
N LEU A 480 7.38 -16.50 -24.19
CA LEU A 480 7.90 -17.81 -23.76
C LEU A 480 9.11 -17.69 -22.83
N ARG A 481 9.98 -16.71 -23.06
CA ARG A 481 11.18 -16.50 -22.23
C ARG A 481 10.91 -15.91 -20.85
N ASN A 482 9.88 -15.07 -20.76
CA ASN A 482 9.69 -14.25 -19.56
C ASN A 482 8.46 -14.66 -18.73
N TYR A 483 7.59 -15.55 -19.25
CA TYR A 483 6.35 -15.95 -18.57
C TYR A 483 6.23 -17.47 -18.50
N GLU A 484 6.22 -18.03 -17.30
CA GLU A 484 5.95 -19.44 -17.05
C GLU A 484 4.44 -19.69 -16.91
N GLY A 485 3.95 -20.87 -17.33
CA GLY A 485 2.54 -21.25 -17.24
C GLY A 485 1.74 -21.03 -18.52
N LEU A 486 2.34 -20.57 -19.61
CA LEU A 486 1.66 -20.32 -20.89
C LEU A 486 0.91 -21.54 -21.43
N PHE A 487 1.46 -22.75 -21.21
CA PHE A 487 0.90 -24.03 -21.68
C PHE A 487 -0.02 -24.73 -20.68
N SER A 488 -0.24 -24.14 -19.51
CA SER A 488 -1.06 -24.72 -18.44
C SER A 488 -2.16 -23.78 -17.96
N THR A 489 -1.83 -22.87 -17.07
CA THR A 489 -2.77 -21.92 -16.47
C THR A 489 -2.97 -20.65 -17.29
N GLY A 490 -2.06 -20.39 -18.27
CA GLY A 490 -1.98 -19.12 -18.98
C GLY A 490 -1.31 -18.01 -18.16
N VAL A 491 -1.05 -16.87 -18.80
CA VAL A 491 -0.25 -15.78 -18.21
C VAL A 491 -0.81 -14.41 -18.54
N PHE A 492 -0.71 -13.47 -17.61
CA PHE A 492 -0.91 -12.05 -17.87
C PHE A 492 0.41 -11.43 -18.34
N VAL A 493 0.38 -10.74 -19.48
CA VAL A 493 1.60 -10.20 -20.11
C VAL A 493 1.62 -8.67 -20.07
N SER A 494 2.78 -8.10 -19.77
CA SER A 494 2.99 -6.65 -19.82
C SER A 494 3.34 -6.20 -21.22
N VAL A 495 2.45 -5.42 -21.85
CA VAL A 495 2.67 -4.85 -23.17
C VAL A 495 3.94 -3.99 -23.21
N ASP A 496 4.16 -3.19 -22.16
CA ASP A 496 5.31 -2.28 -22.08
C ASP A 496 6.64 -3.04 -21.92
N MET A 497 6.64 -4.15 -21.19
CA MET A 497 7.83 -5.01 -21.05
C MET A 497 8.14 -5.69 -22.37
N LEU A 498 7.13 -6.22 -23.06
CA LEU A 498 7.29 -6.83 -24.37
C LEU A 498 7.77 -5.81 -25.41
N ALA A 499 7.23 -4.59 -25.39
CA ALA A 499 7.66 -3.49 -26.27
C ALA A 499 9.16 -3.18 -26.09
N ARG A 500 9.62 -3.05 -24.87
CA ARG A 500 11.05 -2.83 -24.55
C ARG A 500 11.94 -4.00 -24.99
N LYS A 501 11.48 -5.24 -24.81
CA LYS A 501 12.27 -6.44 -25.16
C LYS A 501 12.35 -6.70 -26.66
N THR A 502 11.28 -6.39 -27.40
CA THR A 502 11.19 -6.61 -28.84
C THR A 502 11.64 -5.41 -29.67
N GLY A 503 11.76 -4.21 -29.07
CA GLY A 503 12.03 -2.96 -29.77
C GLY A 503 10.83 -2.43 -30.58
N LEU A 504 9.63 -2.99 -30.40
CA LEU A 504 8.39 -2.57 -31.05
C LEU A 504 7.67 -1.49 -30.21
N GLU A 505 6.84 -0.69 -30.85
CA GLU A 505 5.96 0.22 -30.11
C GLU A 505 4.87 -0.57 -29.33
N ALA A 506 4.44 -0.04 -28.19
CA ALA A 506 3.41 -0.68 -27.36
C ALA A 506 2.09 -0.93 -28.11
N ARG A 507 1.72 -0.04 -29.05
CA ARG A 507 0.54 -0.21 -29.92
C ARG A 507 0.71 -1.38 -30.90
N GLU A 508 1.91 -1.59 -31.41
CA GLU A 508 2.23 -2.72 -32.31
C GLU A 508 2.20 -4.03 -31.54
N VAL A 509 2.79 -4.08 -30.34
CA VAL A 509 2.74 -5.24 -29.45
C VAL A 509 1.29 -5.61 -29.14
N ALA A 510 0.43 -4.64 -28.79
CA ALA A 510 -0.99 -4.90 -28.53
C ALA A 510 -1.73 -5.48 -29.75
N LYS A 511 -1.43 -5.00 -30.97
CA LYS A 511 -1.99 -5.57 -32.23
C LYS A 511 -1.47 -7.00 -32.45
N VAL A 512 -0.18 -7.21 -32.23
CA VAL A 512 0.46 -8.52 -32.38
C VAL A 512 -0.12 -9.53 -31.39
N LEU A 513 -0.32 -9.16 -30.13
CA LEU A 513 -0.97 -10.02 -29.13
C LEU A 513 -2.38 -10.44 -29.56
N GLY A 514 -3.14 -9.52 -30.16
CA GLY A 514 -4.44 -9.83 -30.76
C GLY A 514 -4.33 -10.81 -31.96
N TYR A 515 -3.30 -10.65 -32.80
CA TYR A 515 -3.04 -11.53 -33.94
C TYR A 515 -2.64 -12.96 -33.52
N LEU A 516 -2.00 -13.14 -32.36
CA LEU A 516 -1.62 -14.45 -31.85
C LEU A 516 -2.80 -15.42 -31.70
N ARG A 517 -4.05 -14.93 -31.66
CA ARG A 517 -5.25 -15.79 -31.76
C ARG A 517 -5.24 -16.67 -33.01
N ASN A 518 -4.78 -16.11 -34.13
CA ASN A 518 -4.77 -16.80 -35.42
C ASN A 518 -3.73 -17.92 -35.51
N VAL A 519 -2.80 -17.93 -34.55
CA VAL A 519 -1.72 -18.95 -34.46
C VAL A 519 -1.89 -19.86 -33.22
N GLY A 520 -3.09 -19.91 -32.69
CA GLY A 520 -3.46 -20.91 -31.67
C GLY A 520 -3.38 -20.44 -30.22
N PHE A 521 -3.10 -19.14 -29.98
CA PHE A 521 -3.19 -18.61 -28.63
C PHE A 521 -4.62 -18.28 -28.23
N TYR A 522 -5.01 -18.66 -27.05
CA TYR A 522 -6.17 -18.07 -26.38
C TYR A 522 -5.75 -16.70 -25.82
N TYR A 523 -6.39 -15.64 -26.31
CA TYR A 523 -6.07 -14.26 -25.96
C TYR A 523 -7.30 -13.54 -25.42
N VAL A 524 -7.15 -12.95 -24.23
CA VAL A 524 -8.15 -12.04 -23.66
C VAL A 524 -7.53 -10.63 -23.62
N PRO A 525 -8.13 -9.66 -24.31
CA PRO A 525 -7.63 -8.28 -24.29
C PRO A 525 -7.78 -7.65 -22.91
N PRO A 526 -6.94 -6.68 -22.57
CA PRO A 526 -7.10 -5.92 -21.35
C PRO A 526 -8.45 -5.19 -21.39
N ARG A 527 -9.17 -5.23 -20.29
CA ARG A 527 -10.42 -4.51 -20.13
C ARG A 527 -10.24 -3.39 -19.11
N LYS A 528 -10.79 -2.22 -19.42
CA LYS A 528 -10.80 -1.05 -18.54
C LYS A 528 -12.09 -0.95 -17.72
N GLU A 529 -13.12 -1.68 -18.14
CA GLU A 529 -14.41 -1.70 -17.49
C GLU A 529 -14.33 -2.43 -16.16
N PRO A 530 -14.97 -1.92 -15.08
CA PRO A 530 -15.08 -2.61 -13.81
C PRO A 530 -15.68 -4.00 -13.97
N ARG A 531 -15.16 -4.97 -13.22
CA ARG A 531 -15.72 -6.32 -13.14
C ARG A 531 -16.57 -6.47 -11.87
N ILE A 532 -17.74 -7.05 -12.04
CA ILE A 532 -18.66 -7.40 -10.98
C ILE A 532 -18.87 -8.91 -11.03
N THR A 533 -18.66 -9.60 -9.91
CA THR A 533 -18.96 -11.03 -9.77
C THR A 533 -20.00 -11.21 -8.68
N PHE A 534 -21.15 -11.73 -9.02
CA PHE A 534 -22.21 -12.03 -8.05
C PHE A 534 -21.78 -13.21 -7.17
N LYS A 535 -21.82 -13.02 -5.84
CA LYS A 535 -21.38 -14.01 -4.83
C LYS A 535 -22.50 -14.92 -4.37
N MET A 536 -23.71 -14.52 -4.59
CA MET A 536 -24.92 -15.24 -4.22
C MET A 536 -26.00 -15.04 -5.27
N ILE A 537 -27.03 -15.87 -5.21
CA ILE A 537 -28.21 -15.75 -6.05
C ILE A 537 -28.87 -14.37 -5.88
N ARG A 538 -29.53 -13.89 -6.94
CA ARG A 538 -30.34 -12.67 -6.86
C ARG A 538 -31.46 -12.85 -5.84
N VAL A 539 -31.48 -11.96 -4.86
CA VAL A 539 -32.55 -11.91 -3.84
C VAL A 539 -33.53 -10.78 -4.14
N PRO A 540 -34.83 -10.91 -3.80
CA PRO A 540 -35.78 -9.82 -3.83
C PRO A 540 -35.33 -8.64 -2.98
N LEU A 541 -35.72 -7.40 -3.34
CA LEU A 541 -35.25 -6.17 -2.67
C LEU A 541 -35.66 -6.06 -1.19
N ASP A 542 -36.78 -6.68 -0.81
CA ASP A 542 -37.22 -6.78 0.58
C ASP A 542 -36.31 -7.67 1.44
N ARG A 543 -35.68 -8.69 0.83
CA ARG A 543 -34.73 -9.60 1.46
C ARG A 543 -33.26 -9.15 1.33
N LEU A 544 -32.99 -8.08 0.57
CA LEU A 544 -31.65 -7.52 0.48
C LEU A 544 -31.34 -6.73 1.76
N VAL A 545 -30.52 -7.34 2.63
CA VAL A 545 -30.13 -6.78 3.93
C VAL A 545 -28.75 -6.16 3.86
N ILE A 546 -28.67 -4.85 4.07
CA ILE A 546 -27.40 -4.16 4.31
C ILE A 546 -27.16 -4.14 5.80
N THR A 547 -26.13 -4.82 6.28
CA THR A 547 -25.88 -5.01 7.71
C THR A 547 -25.40 -3.72 8.38
N THR A 548 -25.70 -3.56 9.67
CA THR A 548 -25.21 -2.45 10.50
C THR A 548 -23.68 -2.34 10.43
N ALA A 549 -22.97 -3.46 10.43
CA ALA A 549 -21.51 -3.49 10.34
C ALA A 549 -20.97 -3.00 8.98
N SER A 550 -21.65 -3.31 7.87
CA SER A 550 -21.22 -2.89 6.53
C SER A 550 -21.58 -1.45 6.19
N TYR A 551 -22.57 -0.87 6.84
CA TYR A 551 -23.10 0.45 6.51
C TYR A 551 -23.16 1.42 7.72
N GLU A 552 -24.02 1.17 8.72
CA GLU A 552 -24.31 2.16 9.78
C GLU A 552 -23.07 2.52 10.61
N ASN A 553 -22.35 1.52 11.12
CA ASN A 553 -21.16 1.75 11.92
C ASN A 553 -20.11 2.52 11.13
N ARG A 554 -19.94 2.18 9.86
CA ARG A 554 -18.98 2.86 8.97
C ARG A 554 -19.40 4.28 8.61
N LEU A 555 -20.69 4.51 8.39
CA LEU A 555 -21.26 5.85 8.18
C LEU A 555 -21.04 6.74 9.41
N VAL A 556 -21.35 6.23 10.62
CA VAL A 556 -21.12 6.96 11.87
C VAL A 556 -19.64 7.30 12.03
N ALA A 557 -18.76 6.33 11.89
CA ALA A 557 -17.33 6.55 11.99
C ALA A 557 -16.82 7.56 10.93
N PHE A 558 -17.32 7.51 9.70
CA PHE A 558 -16.95 8.46 8.65
C PHE A 558 -17.46 9.88 8.97
N LYS A 559 -18.71 10.02 9.44
CA LYS A 559 -19.27 11.31 9.87
C LYS A 559 -18.43 11.94 10.98
N MET A 560 -18.10 11.17 12.01
CA MET A 560 -17.27 11.64 13.13
C MET A 560 -15.89 12.12 12.65
N ARG A 561 -15.26 11.42 11.70
CA ARG A 561 -13.99 11.86 11.11
C ARG A 561 -14.13 13.17 10.35
N ILE A 562 -15.18 13.32 9.54
CA ILE A 562 -15.45 14.56 8.80
C ILE A 562 -15.74 15.74 9.75
N GLU A 563 -16.49 15.50 10.83
CA GLU A 563 -16.75 16.52 11.87
C GLU A 563 -15.42 17.00 12.49
N LYS A 564 -14.51 16.09 12.83
CA LYS A 564 -13.19 16.43 13.37
C LYS A 564 -12.31 17.17 12.37
N VAL A 565 -12.42 16.83 11.09
CA VAL A 565 -11.74 17.59 10.01
C VAL A 565 -12.26 19.03 9.95
N VAL A 566 -13.58 19.21 9.98
CA VAL A 566 -14.19 20.56 9.94
C VAL A 566 -13.81 21.35 11.19
N GLU A 567 -13.87 20.74 12.37
CA GLU A 567 -13.47 21.34 13.64
C GLU A 567 -11.99 21.81 13.60
N TYR A 568 -11.09 20.98 13.07
CA TYR A 568 -9.68 21.36 12.88
C TYR A 568 -9.50 22.53 11.92
N LEU A 569 -10.24 22.56 10.81
CA LEU A 569 -10.14 23.64 9.83
C LEU A 569 -10.69 24.97 10.34
N GLU A 570 -11.71 24.92 11.19
CA GLU A 570 -12.39 26.10 11.76
C GLU A 570 -11.82 26.52 13.14
N THR A 571 -10.94 25.70 13.76
CA THR A 571 -10.42 26.01 15.11
C THR A 571 -9.63 27.32 15.15
N HIS A 572 -9.80 28.05 16.25
CA HIS A 572 -8.99 29.21 16.65
C HIS A 572 -7.93 28.86 17.71
N GLY A 573 -7.89 27.61 18.16
CA GLY A 573 -6.90 27.04 19.07
C GLY A 573 -5.58 26.71 18.38
N CYS A 574 -4.62 26.24 19.15
CA CYS A 574 -3.36 25.75 18.58
C CYS A 574 -3.59 24.48 17.74
N ARG A 575 -3.15 24.47 16.48
CA ARG A 575 -3.37 23.32 15.58
C ARG A 575 -2.62 22.06 16.01
N GLN A 576 -1.41 22.21 16.56
CA GLN A 576 -0.64 21.10 17.08
C GLN A 576 -1.29 20.47 18.32
N GLU A 577 -1.80 21.30 19.23
CA GLU A 577 -2.56 20.90 20.41
C GLU A 577 -3.79 20.08 20.00
N PHE A 578 -4.59 20.61 19.05
CA PHE A 578 -5.75 19.89 18.49
C PHE A 578 -5.37 18.50 17.95
N ILE A 579 -4.26 18.40 17.18
CA ILE A 579 -3.80 17.13 16.63
C ILE A 579 -3.40 16.16 17.76
N SER A 580 -2.69 16.64 18.78
CA SER A 580 -2.27 15.80 19.92
C SER A 580 -3.48 15.26 20.69
N GLU A 581 -4.45 16.12 20.98
CA GLU A 581 -5.70 15.75 21.66
C GLU A 581 -6.54 14.75 20.83
N TYR A 582 -6.60 14.93 19.50
CA TYR A 582 -7.27 14.00 18.60
C TYR A 582 -6.74 12.57 18.72
N PHE A 583 -5.42 12.42 18.89
CA PHE A 583 -4.77 11.12 19.09
C PHE A 583 -4.72 10.68 20.57
N GLY A 584 -5.45 11.37 21.46
CA GLY A 584 -5.57 11.02 22.87
C GLY A 584 -4.30 11.26 23.67
N MET A 585 -3.60 12.37 23.39
CA MET A 585 -2.41 12.81 24.09
C MET A 585 -2.62 14.25 24.61
N GLU A 586 -1.97 14.58 25.73
CA GLU A 586 -1.92 15.96 26.18
C GLU A 586 -1.18 16.82 25.15
N GLY A 587 -1.80 17.89 24.70
CA GLY A 587 -1.26 18.82 23.73
C GLY A 587 -0.65 20.04 24.41
N ALA A 588 0.50 20.50 23.92
CA ALA A 588 1.07 21.79 24.29
C ALA A 588 0.95 22.77 23.14
N ARG A 589 0.84 24.06 23.45
CA ARG A 589 0.84 25.12 22.43
C ARG A 589 2.18 25.17 21.71
N CYS A 590 2.16 25.02 20.38
CA CYS A 590 3.37 24.97 19.58
C CYS A 590 4.06 26.32 19.37
N GLY A 591 3.36 27.45 19.52
CA GLY A 591 3.89 28.79 19.29
C GLY A 591 4.25 29.12 17.84
N CYS A 592 3.97 28.22 16.88
CA CYS A 592 4.47 28.32 15.50
C CYS A 592 3.43 28.05 14.40
N CYS A 593 2.22 27.60 14.73
CA CYS A 593 1.11 27.52 13.77
C CYS A 593 0.51 28.90 13.50
N ASP A 594 -0.29 28.99 12.45
CA ASP A 594 -0.98 30.23 12.06
C ASP A 594 -1.75 30.86 13.22
N ASN A 595 -2.56 30.10 13.95
CA ASN A 595 -3.36 30.57 15.08
C ASN A 595 -2.50 31.05 16.27
N CYS A 596 -1.35 30.42 16.52
CA CYS A 596 -0.43 30.86 17.57
C CYS A 596 0.31 32.14 17.20
N LEU A 597 0.61 32.33 15.92
CA LEU A 597 1.31 33.56 15.42
C LEU A 597 0.37 34.77 15.33
N GLN A 598 -0.92 34.57 15.04
CA GLN A 598 -1.93 35.62 15.02
C GLN A 598 -2.26 36.19 16.42
N LYS A 599 -1.99 35.42 17.48
CA LYS A 599 -2.23 35.83 18.87
C LYS A 599 -1.02 36.50 19.55
N ARG A 600 0.08 36.68 18.82
CA ARG A 600 1.24 37.47 19.21
C ARG A 600 1.13 38.91 18.66
#